data_5084060856f016d5f87f8ec30096e41c
#
_entry.id   5084060856f016d5f87f8ec30096e41c
#
_cell.length_a   1.000
_cell.length_b   1.000
_cell.length_c   1.000
_cell.angle_alpha   90.00
_cell.angle_beta   90.00
_cell.angle_gamma   90.00
#
_symmetry.space_group_name_H-M   'P 1'
#
loop_
_entity.id
_entity.type
_entity.pdbx_description
1 polymer ?
#
loop_
_entity_poly.entity_id
_entity_poly.type
_entity_poly.pdbx_seq_one_letter_code
_entity_poly.pdbx_strand_id
1 'polypeptide(L)'
;MTSDSDIRSAVLSIGRTYCDLIFTGLETMPVLGRELFADDLRIAAGGGAFIMAAYSAHIGRKTALLSRLGTDGLSNGLAGELQASGVDLRFLDRAVDAGPQVTVAINNGEERAFLSRRAGSAEPATLKEALAWSEARHLHIAEFATLAEIPHLIAKARENGLTVSLDPSWDEALIYQQDFLDRCEGIDLFLPNVEEAIAITGRSDPTEALDRLAERFPAVALKAGAGGAYFAAASVRLHQNAPTVKVVDTTGAGDAFNAGLIHAWLGGASADICLREGIAMGSLAVQAAGGAAILPSR
;
A
#
# COMPACT_ATOMS: atom_id res chain seq x y z
N MET A 1 9.37 -37.14 1.30
CA MET A 1 10.09 -35.95 1.83
C MET A 1 10.11 -34.92 0.73
N THR A 2 9.08 -34.08 0.66
CA THR A 2 9.07 -32.88 -0.20
C THR A 2 10.06 -31.91 0.39
N SER A 3 11.06 -31.50 -0.37
CA SER A 3 12.05 -30.52 0.07
C SER A 3 11.33 -29.18 0.37
N ASP A 4 11.73 -28.52 1.44
CA ASP A 4 11.20 -27.20 1.89
C ASP A 4 11.39 -26.08 0.84
N SER A 5 12.01 -26.39 -0.30
CA SER A 5 12.34 -25.48 -1.40
C SER A 5 11.20 -25.23 -2.40
N ASP A 6 10.08 -25.96 -2.33
CA ASP A 6 9.02 -25.91 -3.35
C ASP A 6 7.77 -25.10 -2.96
N ILE A 7 7.74 -24.43 -1.80
CA ILE A 7 6.58 -23.64 -1.41
C ILE A 7 6.78 -22.18 -1.83
N ARG A 8 6.12 -21.77 -2.92
CA ARG A 8 6.01 -20.36 -3.32
C ARG A 8 5.54 -19.53 -2.13
N SER A 9 6.29 -18.50 -1.74
CA SER A 9 5.99 -17.71 -0.54
C SER A 9 6.18 -16.20 -0.72
N ALA A 10 6.83 -15.77 -1.81
CA ALA A 10 7.16 -14.38 -2.04
C ALA A 10 5.93 -13.55 -2.46
N VAL A 11 5.96 -12.27 -2.12
CA VAL A 11 4.97 -11.28 -2.51
C VAL A 11 5.57 -10.36 -3.57
N LEU A 12 4.80 -10.08 -4.61
CA LEU A 12 5.01 -8.98 -5.54
C LEU A 12 4.14 -7.81 -5.07
N SER A 13 4.73 -6.64 -4.83
CA SER A 13 3.98 -5.43 -4.52
C SER A 13 4.05 -4.47 -5.71
N ILE A 14 2.91 -4.22 -6.36
CA ILE A 14 2.84 -3.38 -7.56
C ILE A 14 2.14 -2.05 -7.27
N GLY A 15 2.72 -0.98 -7.78
CA GLY A 15 2.20 0.38 -7.71
C GLY A 15 3.29 1.41 -7.99
N ARG A 16 2.94 2.67 -7.85
CA ARG A 16 3.89 3.76 -8.06
C ARG A 16 4.79 3.97 -6.83
N THR A 17 6.07 4.24 -7.08
CA THR A 17 7.03 4.66 -6.05
C THR A 17 7.23 6.16 -6.16
N TYR A 18 7.00 6.88 -5.05
CA TYR A 18 7.10 8.34 -5.00
C TYR A 18 8.37 8.78 -4.28
N CYS A 19 8.86 9.96 -4.67
CA CYS A 19 9.77 10.74 -3.87
C CYS A 19 8.91 11.68 -3.02
N ASP A 20 8.78 11.38 -1.73
CA ASP A 20 8.00 12.19 -0.80
C ASP A 20 8.88 13.33 -0.26
N LEU A 21 8.45 14.57 -0.50
CA LEU A 21 9.02 15.80 0.05
C LEU A 21 8.15 16.25 1.22
N ILE A 22 8.58 15.92 2.45
CA ILE A 22 7.77 16.08 3.66
C ILE A 22 8.26 17.33 4.40
N PHE A 23 7.43 18.39 4.36
CA PHE A 23 7.65 19.62 5.09
C PHE A 23 6.95 19.58 6.45
N THR A 24 7.69 19.84 7.51
CA THR A 24 7.19 19.86 8.91
C THR A 24 7.65 21.11 9.65
N GLY A 25 7.04 21.37 10.82
CA GLY A 25 7.37 22.56 11.61
C GLY A 25 6.81 23.86 11.04
N LEU A 26 5.68 23.79 10.34
CA LEU A 26 4.97 25.00 9.88
C LEU A 26 4.03 25.52 10.97
N GLU A 27 4.00 26.82 11.18
CA GLU A 27 3.05 27.47 12.10
C GLU A 27 1.61 27.44 11.57
N THR A 28 1.44 27.48 10.24
CA THR A 28 0.13 27.53 9.57
C THR A 28 0.20 26.77 8.25
N MET A 29 -0.94 26.48 7.64
CA MET A 29 -0.99 25.98 6.26
C MET A 29 -0.65 27.09 5.25
N PRO A 30 -0.06 26.75 4.09
CA PRO A 30 0.26 27.71 3.03
C PRO A 30 -0.96 28.50 2.56
N VAL A 31 -0.77 29.82 2.36
CA VAL A 31 -1.79 30.72 1.87
C VAL A 31 -1.38 31.25 0.50
N LEU A 32 -2.34 31.37 -0.41
CA LEU A 32 -2.11 31.83 -1.78
C LEU A 32 -1.36 33.20 -1.80
N GLY A 33 -0.29 33.25 -2.61
CA GLY A 33 0.49 34.46 -2.83
C GLY A 33 1.42 34.84 -1.67
N ARG A 34 1.62 33.98 -0.67
CA ARG A 34 2.53 34.24 0.45
C ARG A 34 3.56 33.10 0.56
N GLU A 35 4.80 33.49 0.84
CA GLU A 35 5.86 32.56 1.17
C GLU A 35 5.75 32.14 2.65
N LEU A 36 5.95 30.84 2.91
CA LEU A 36 5.97 30.26 4.25
C LEU A 36 7.21 29.39 4.36
N PHE A 37 7.90 29.46 5.48
CA PHE A 37 9.09 28.66 5.75
C PHE A 37 8.74 27.51 6.69
N ALA A 38 9.21 26.30 6.35
CA ALA A 38 9.13 25.13 7.21
C ALA A 38 10.44 25.01 8.00
N ASP A 39 10.37 24.43 9.19
CA ASP A 39 11.57 24.18 10.02
C ASP A 39 12.39 23.01 9.48
N ASP A 40 11.73 22.02 8.85
CA ASP A 40 12.41 20.82 8.37
C ASP A 40 11.82 20.32 7.05
N LEU A 41 12.69 19.69 6.24
CA LEU A 41 12.36 18.98 5.01
C LEU A 41 13.00 17.60 5.04
N ARG A 42 12.18 16.57 4.97
CA ARG A 42 12.62 15.21 4.76
C ARG A 42 12.30 14.75 3.33
N ILE A 43 13.27 14.10 2.70
CA ILE A 43 13.09 13.40 1.42
C ILE A 43 13.09 11.90 1.73
N ALA A 44 12.04 11.19 1.31
CA ALA A 44 11.86 9.78 1.59
C ALA A 44 11.29 9.02 0.39
N ALA A 45 11.56 7.72 0.34
CA ALA A 45 10.85 6.84 -0.57
C ALA A 45 9.43 6.59 -0.05
N GLY A 46 8.45 6.80 -0.92
CA GLY A 46 7.03 6.66 -0.63
C GLY A 46 6.28 5.84 -1.68
N GLY A 47 4.95 5.86 -1.55
CA GLY A 47 4.04 5.05 -2.36
C GLY A 47 3.72 3.71 -1.72
N GLY A 48 2.42 3.34 -1.76
CA GLY A 48 1.89 2.18 -1.05
C GLY A 48 2.62 0.89 -1.40
N ALA A 49 3.01 0.72 -2.67
CA ALA A 49 3.73 -0.47 -3.12
C ALA A 49 5.10 -0.63 -2.43
N PHE A 50 5.86 0.45 -2.31
CA PHE A 50 7.15 0.43 -1.62
C PHE A 50 6.98 0.25 -0.11
N ILE A 51 6.09 1.03 0.51
CA ILE A 51 5.88 0.99 1.96
C ILE A 51 5.44 -0.42 2.39
N MET A 52 4.43 -0.99 1.72
CA MET A 52 3.99 -2.37 1.97
C MET A 52 5.13 -3.38 1.80
N ALA A 53 5.93 -3.25 0.74
CA ALA A 53 7.07 -4.14 0.49
C ALA A 53 8.13 -4.03 1.60
N ALA A 54 8.45 -2.82 2.05
CA ALA A 54 9.42 -2.58 3.12
C ALA A 54 8.99 -3.20 4.45
N TYR A 55 7.72 -3.01 4.86
CA TYR A 55 7.18 -3.66 6.06
C TYR A 55 7.15 -5.18 5.92
N SER A 56 6.76 -5.71 4.75
CA SER A 56 6.80 -7.15 4.48
C SER A 56 8.20 -7.73 4.60
N ALA A 57 9.21 -7.06 4.04
CA ALA A 57 10.61 -7.45 4.18
C ALA A 57 11.08 -7.37 5.64
N HIS A 58 10.67 -6.34 6.39
CA HIS A 58 10.98 -6.16 7.80
C HIS A 58 10.51 -7.35 8.65
N ILE A 59 9.29 -7.84 8.44
CA ILE A 59 8.74 -9.00 9.14
C ILE A 59 9.19 -10.35 8.54
N GLY A 60 10.21 -10.35 7.66
CA GLY A 60 10.83 -11.55 7.11
C GLY A 60 10.09 -12.18 5.92
N ARG A 61 9.11 -11.51 5.32
CA ARG A 61 8.46 -11.97 4.09
C ARG A 61 9.31 -11.56 2.88
N LYS A 62 9.73 -12.54 2.07
CA LYS A 62 10.37 -12.24 0.79
C LYS A 62 9.42 -11.44 -0.08
N THR A 63 9.80 -10.22 -0.43
CA THR A 63 8.94 -9.29 -1.17
C THR A 63 9.74 -8.56 -2.23
N ALA A 64 9.23 -8.53 -3.46
CA ALA A 64 9.83 -7.76 -4.54
C ALA A 64 8.93 -6.58 -4.92
N LEU A 65 9.56 -5.42 -5.15
CA LEU A 65 8.90 -4.21 -5.63
C LEU A 65 8.77 -4.26 -7.15
N LEU A 66 7.55 -4.19 -7.63
CA LEU A 66 7.19 -4.13 -9.04
C LEU A 66 6.67 -2.71 -9.34
N SER A 67 7.56 -1.83 -9.73
CA SER A 67 7.28 -0.40 -9.90
C SER A 67 8.16 0.21 -10.97
N ARG A 68 7.82 1.44 -11.37
CA ARG A 68 8.66 2.26 -12.24
C ARG A 68 9.26 3.42 -11.44
N LEU A 69 10.52 3.73 -11.68
CA LEU A 69 11.24 4.82 -11.04
C LEU A 69 12.03 5.63 -12.08
N GLY A 70 11.96 6.95 -11.98
CA GLY A 70 12.66 7.86 -12.90
C GLY A 70 14.19 7.74 -12.84
N THR A 71 14.84 8.39 -13.79
CA THR A 71 16.31 8.54 -13.85
C THR A 71 16.76 9.97 -13.52
N ASP A 72 15.84 10.82 -13.07
CA ASP A 72 16.08 12.18 -12.62
C ASP A 72 16.74 12.24 -11.23
N GLY A 73 17.13 13.45 -10.81
CA GLY A 73 17.88 13.65 -9.56
C GLY A 73 17.12 13.23 -8.30
N LEU A 74 15.80 13.47 -8.23
CA LEU A 74 14.97 13.07 -7.09
C LEU A 74 14.83 11.55 -7.02
N SER A 75 14.51 10.91 -8.14
CA SER A 75 14.41 9.46 -8.24
C SER A 75 15.73 8.75 -7.91
N ASN A 76 16.88 9.33 -8.33
CA ASN A 76 18.19 8.79 -7.99
C ASN A 76 18.53 8.97 -6.50
N GLY A 77 18.04 10.02 -5.85
CA GLY A 77 18.21 10.26 -4.43
C GLY A 77 17.60 9.18 -3.53
N LEU A 78 16.61 8.43 -4.02
CA LEU A 78 15.96 7.35 -3.27
C LEU A 78 16.76 6.04 -3.26
N ALA A 79 17.78 5.88 -4.10
CA ALA A 79 18.45 4.60 -4.32
C ALA A 79 19.00 3.99 -3.01
N GLY A 80 19.58 4.80 -2.12
CA GLY A 80 20.13 4.36 -0.83
C GLY A 80 19.04 3.79 0.10
N GLU A 81 17.91 4.49 0.21
CA GLU A 81 16.78 4.06 1.04
C GLU A 81 16.13 2.79 0.50
N LEU A 82 15.89 2.72 -0.81
CA LEU A 82 15.35 1.53 -1.46
C LEU A 82 16.25 0.31 -1.23
N GLN A 83 17.57 0.46 -1.38
CA GLN A 83 18.51 -0.63 -1.14
C GLN A 83 18.57 -1.07 0.34
N ALA A 84 18.52 -0.12 1.28
CA ALA A 84 18.56 -0.39 2.70
C ALA A 84 17.27 -1.01 3.26
N SER A 85 16.15 -0.96 2.53
CA SER A 85 14.85 -1.48 2.96
C SER A 85 14.77 -3.01 3.06
N GLY A 86 15.70 -3.73 2.42
CA GLY A 86 15.66 -5.19 2.31
C GLY A 86 14.63 -5.73 1.30
N VAL A 87 13.98 -4.84 0.54
CA VAL A 87 13.07 -5.21 -0.55
C VAL A 87 13.87 -5.68 -1.76
N ASP A 88 13.42 -6.72 -2.41
CA ASP A 88 14.01 -7.19 -3.68
C ASP A 88 13.64 -6.24 -4.81
N LEU A 89 14.63 -5.54 -5.36
CA LEU A 89 14.47 -4.51 -6.38
C LEU A 89 14.66 -5.03 -7.82
N ARG A 90 14.77 -6.35 -8.03
CA ARG A 90 15.05 -6.92 -9.37
C ARG A 90 14.01 -6.55 -10.44
N PHE A 91 12.79 -6.25 -10.04
CA PHE A 91 11.70 -5.87 -10.94
C PHE A 91 11.42 -4.37 -10.95
N LEU A 92 12.27 -3.57 -10.32
CA LEU A 92 12.17 -2.10 -10.38
C LEU A 92 12.62 -1.63 -11.77
N ASP A 93 11.68 -1.11 -12.56
CA ASP A 93 11.92 -0.59 -13.92
C ASP A 93 12.42 0.87 -13.85
N ARG A 94 13.64 1.12 -14.34
CA ARG A 94 14.23 2.46 -14.41
C ARG A 94 14.00 3.07 -15.78
N ALA A 95 13.17 4.13 -15.87
CA ALA A 95 12.80 4.73 -17.13
C ALA A 95 12.76 6.27 -17.06
N VAL A 96 13.15 6.94 -18.17
CA VAL A 96 13.20 8.41 -18.23
C VAL A 96 11.82 9.04 -18.06
N ASP A 97 10.79 8.43 -18.61
CA ASP A 97 9.40 8.89 -18.52
C ASP A 97 8.72 8.59 -17.17
N ALA A 98 9.35 7.76 -16.33
CA ALA A 98 8.83 7.39 -15.00
C ALA A 98 9.15 8.39 -13.87
N GLY A 99 9.72 9.54 -14.20
CA GLY A 99 10.10 10.52 -13.17
C GLY A 99 10.09 11.98 -13.62
N PRO A 100 10.26 12.92 -12.67
CA PRO A 100 10.14 12.68 -11.25
C PRO A 100 8.70 12.36 -10.85
N GLN A 101 8.53 11.30 -10.06
CA GLN A 101 7.29 10.93 -9.41
C GLN A 101 7.36 11.46 -7.97
N VAL A 102 6.56 12.46 -7.64
CA VAL A 102 6.74 13.27 -6.43
C VAL A 102 5.43 13.44 -5.69
N THR A 103 5.48 13.36 -4.36
CA THR A 103 4.45 13.90 -3.47
C THR A 103 5.09 14.95 -2.57
N VAL A 104 4.55 16.18 -2.58
CA VAL A 104 4.83 17.18 -1.56
C VAL A 104 3.79 16.98 -0.45
N ALA A 105 4.25 16.65 0.75
CA ALA A 105 3.43 16.56 1.95
C ALA A 105 3.73 17.75 2.85
N ILE A 106 2.70 18.50 3.23
CA ILE A 106 2.78 19.67 4.11
C ILE A 106 2.02 19.33 5.38
N ASN A 107 2.67 19.47 6.54
CA ASN A 107 2.09 19.12 7.83
C ASN A 107 2.44 20.20 8.88
N ASN A 108 1.43 20.83 9.48
CA ASN A 108 1.58 21.80 10.57
C ASN A 108 1.30 21.19 11.96
N GLY A 109 1.14 19.86 12.05
CA GLY A 109 0.79 19.15 13.29
C GLY A 109 -0.71 18.94 13.50
N GLU A 110 -1.56 19.75 12.92
CA GLU A 110 -3.02 19.66 13.01
C GLU A 110 -3.65 19.25 11.67
N GLU A 111 -3.18 19.85 10.58
CA GLU A 111 -3.70 19.66 9.22
C GLU A 111 -2.61 19.16 8.29
N ARG A 112 -3.02 18.52 7.20
CA ARG A 112 -2.13 18.04 6.13
C ARG A 112 -2.68 18.39 4.76
N ALA A 113 -1.74 18.68 3.83
CA ALA A 113 -2.05 18.83 2.42
C ALA A 113 -1.03 18.03 1.59
N PHE A 114 -1.50 17.52 0.46
CA PHE A 114 -0.67 16.76 -0.46
C PHE A 114 -0.78 17.34 -1.86
N LEU A 115 0.36 17.42 -2.55
CA LEU A 115 0.42 17.75 -3.96
C LEU A 115 1.27 16.69 -4.66
N SER A 116 0.64 15.87 -5.51
CA SER A 116 1.31 14.76 -6.15
C SER A 116 1.38 14.93 -7.67
N ARG A 117 2.49 14.47 -8.25
CA ARG A 117 2.67 14.32 -9.70
C ARG A 117 2.81 12.85 -10.05
N ARG A 118 1.95 12.36 -10.92
CA ARG A 118 2.10 11.05 -11.57
C ARG A 118 2.89 11.22 -12.87
N ALA A 119 3.96 10.43 -13.03
CA ALA A 119 4.82 10.44 -14.21
C ALA A 119 4.69 9.12 -14.99
N GLY A 120 4.52 9.21 -16.29
CA GLY A 120 4.45 8.05 -17.18
C GLY A 120 3.37 7.02 -16.82
N SER A 121 3.43 5.85 -17.43
CA SER A 121 2.56 4.71 -17.13
C SER A 121 2.94 4.06 -15.79
N ALA A 122 1.98 3.40 -15.13
CA ALA A 122 2.24 2.54 -13.98
C ALA A 122 2.78 1.16 -14.37
N GLU A 123 2.63 0.72 -15.63
CA GLU A 123 3.04 -0.61 -16.08
C GLU A 123 4.56 -0.71 -16.24
N PRO A 124 5.27 -1.51 -15.41
CA PRO A 124 6.71 -1.71 -15.55
C PRO A 124 7.03 -2.64 -16.74
N ALA A 125 8.14 -2.40 -17.43
CA ALA A 125 8.62 -3.29 -18.49
C ALA A 125 8.89 -4.73 -17.96
N THR A 126 9.17 -4.87 -16.68
CA THR A 126 9.44 -6.13 -15.97
C THR A 126 8.17 -6.91 -15.57
N LEU A 127 6.96 -6.39 -15.85
CA LEU A 127 5.68 -6.99 -15.40
C LEU A 127 5.57 -8.48 -15.74
N LYS A 128 5.82 -8.85 -17.00
CA LYS A 128 5.70 -10.25 -17.44
C LYS A 128 6.68 -11.18 -16.71
N GLU A 129 7.93 -10.74 -16.53
CA GLU A 129 8.96 -11.49 -15.82
C GLU A 129 8.61 -11.65 -14.34
N ALA A 130 8.14 -10.57 -13.71
CA ALA A 130 7.75 -10.57 -12.31
C ALA A 130 6.60 -11.54 -12.04
N LEU A 131 5.54 -11.51 -12.84
CA LEU A 131 4.40 -12.43 -12.67
C LEU A 131 4.79 -13.91 -12.87
N ALA A 132 5.79 -14.18 -13.71
CA ALA A 132 6.33 -15.52 -13.94
C ALA A 132 7.41 -15.93 -12.93
N TRP A 133 7.74 -15.12 -11.95
CA TRP A 133 8.76 -15.44 -10.93
C TRP A 133 8.35 -16.68 -10.13
N SER A 134 9.17 -17.72 -10.17
CA SER A 134 8.85 -19.04 -9.62
C SER A 134 8.57 -19.03 -8.10
N GLU A 135 9.10 -18.08 -7.35
CA GLU A 135 8.89 -17.95 -5.91
C GLU A 135 7.66 -17.10 -5.57
N ALA A 136 7.11 -16.34 -6.52
CA ALA A 136 5.96 -15.48 -6.28
C ALA A 136 4.70 -16.31 -5.98
N ARG A 137 4.01 -16.02 -4.90
CA ARG A 137 2.73 -16.62 -4.50
C ARG A 137 1.58 -15.64 -4.57
N HIS A 138 1.86 -14.36 -4.38
CA HIS A 138 0.85 -13.33 -4.20
C HIS A 138 1.25 -12.03 -4.90
N LEU A 139 0.26 -11.36 -5.49
CA LEU A 139 0.38 -10.01 -6.00
C LEU A 139 -0.45 -9.07 -5.13
N HIS A 140 0.19 -8.08 -4.52
CA HIS A 140 -0.48 -6.96 -3.88
C HIS A 140 -0.51 -5.77 -4.81
N ILE A 141 -1.69 -5.26 -5.13
CA ILE A 141 -1.91 -4.03 -5.90
C ILE A 141 -2.16 -2.91 -4.90
N ALA A 142 -1.25 -1.94 -4.83
CA ALA A 142 -1.24 -0.94 -3.76
C ALA A 142 -2.19 0.26 -4.00
N GLU A 143 -2.77 0.36 -5.20
CA GLU A 143 -3.70 1.43 -5.55
C GLU A 143 -4.57 1.02 -6.76
N PHE A 144 -5.85 1.38 -6.73
CA PHE A 144 -6.75 1.12 -7.86
C PHE A 144 -6.32 1.85 -9.13
N ALA A 145 -5.66 3.00 -9.00
CA ALA A 145 -5.13 3.74 -10.15
C ALA A 145 -4.15 2.89 -10.98
N THR A 146 -3.31 2.08 -10.35
CA THR A 146 -2.42 1.13 -11.05
C THR A 146 -3.24 0.06 -11.79
N LEU A 147 -4.28 -0.50 -11.15
CA LEU A 147 -5.20 -1.44 -11.82
C LEU A 147 -5.95 -0.77 -12.98
N ALA A 148 -6.31 0.50 -12.83
CA ALA A 148 -6.98 1.26 -13.89
C ALA A 148 -6.11 1.42 -15.14
N GLU A 149 -4.79 1.60 -14.96
CA GLU A 149 -3.83 1.68 -16.06
C GLU A 149 -3.44 0.32 -16.64
N ILE A 150 -3.57 -0.77 -15.87
CA ILE A 150 -3.21 -2.15 -16.27
C ILE A 150 -4.44 -3.07 -16.11
N PRO A 151 -5.49 -2.93 -16.94
CA PRO A 151 -6.79 -3.57 -16.70
C PRO A 151 -6.77 -5.11 -16.73
N HIS A 152 -5.75 -5.74 -17.31
CA HIS A 152 -5.59 -7.20 -17.33
C HIS A 152 -4.62 -7.73 -16.25
N LEU A 153 -4.23 -6.90 -15.31
CA LEU A 153 -3.25 -7.26 -14.28
C LEU A 153 -3.71 -8.45 -13.42
N ILE A 154 -4.98 -8.42 -12.97
CA ILE A 154 -5.56 -9.49 -12.15
C ILE A 154 -5.59 -10.81 -12.93
N ALA A 155 -6.10 -10.80 -14.17
CA ALA A 155 -6.17 -11.98 -15.02
C ALA A 155 -4.78 -12.58 -15.25
N LYS A 156 -3.79 -11.76 -15.62
CA LYS A 156 -2.40 -12.20 -15.82
C LYS A 156 -1.79 -12.78 -14.54
N ALA A 157 -2.05 -12.19 -13.37
CA ALA A 157 -1.57 -12.73 -12.10
C ALA A 157 -2.16 -14.11 -11.83
N ARG A 158 -3.46 -14.28 -12.04
CA ARG A 158 -4.15 -15.56 -11.83
C ARG A 158 -3.70 -16.64 -12.83
N GLU A 159 -3.45 -16.28 -14.10
CA GLU A 159 -2.85 -17.19 -15.09
C GLU A 159 -1.49 -17.74 -14.65
N ASN A 160 -0.73 -16.97 -13.86
CA ASN A 160 0.53 -17.39 -13.24
C ASN A 160 0.35 -18.07 -11.86
N GLY A 161 -0.90 -18.33 -11.45
CA GLY A 161 -1.24 -19.00 -10.20
C GLY A 161 -1.02 -18.16 -8.95
N LEU A 162 -1.02 -16.82 -9.07
CA LEU A 162 -0.94 -15.91 -7.95
C LEU A 162 -2.32 -15.67 -7.34
N THR A 163 -2.38 -15.55 -6.02
CA THR A 163 -3.48 -14.86 -5.34
C THR A 163 -3.27 -13.35 -5.45
N VAL A 164 -4.37 -12.57 -5.37
CA VAL A 164 -4.32 -11.12 -5.58
C VAL A 164 -5.00 -10.38 -4.45
N SER A 165 -4.35 -9.34 -3.92
CA SER A 165 -4.98 -8.36 -3.03
C SER A 165 -4.96 -6.96 -3.64
N LEU A 166 -5.92 -6.14 -3.26
CA LEU A 166 -6.03 -4.74 -3.68
C LEU A 166 -6.30 -3.83 -2.48
N ASP A 167 -5.46 -2.82 -2.33
CA ASP A 167 -5.77 -1.60 -1.58
C ASP A 167 -6.34 -0.59 -2.59
N PRO A 168 -7.59 -0.11 -2.43
CA PRO A 168 -8.14 0.84 -3.39
C PRO A 168 -7.37 2.14 -3.44
N SER A 169 -6.87 2.61 -2.31
CA SER A 169 -6.28 3.95 -2.13
C SER A 169 -7.22 5.06 -2.64
N TRP A 170 -7.24 6.20 -1.97
CA TRP A 170 -8.16 7.27 -2.35
C TRP A 170 -7.76 7.94 -3.66
N ASP A 171 -8.61 7.88 -4.65
CA ASP A 171 -8.56 8.68 -5.88
C ASP A 171 -9.97 9.13 -6.23
N GLU A 172 -10.23 10.44 -6.06
CA GLU A 172 -11.56 11.06 -6.24
C GLU A 172 -12.17 10.75 -7.62
N ALA A 173 -11.36 10.70 -8.66
CA ALA A 173 -11.82 10.46 -10.03
C ALA A 173 -12.16 8.99 -10.30
N LEU A 174 -11.64 8.09 -9.50
CA LEU A 174 -11.75 6.64 -9.73
C LEU A 174 -12.69 5.96 -8.75
N ILE A 175 -12.69 6.36 -7.48
CA ILE A 175 -13.39 5.64 -6.40
C ILE A 175 -14.91 5.62 -6.56
N TYR A 176 -15.49 6.61 -7.25
CA TYR A 176 -16.92 6.72 -7.52
C TYR A 176 -17.34 6.16 -8.90
N GLN A 177 -16.44 5.53 -9.65
CA GLN A 177 -16.78 4.93 -10.94
C GLN A 177 -17.74 3.75 -10.75
N GLN A 178 -18.79 3.72 -11.56
CA GLN A 178 -19.84 2.69 -11.47
C GLN A 178 -19.31 1.26 -11.71
N ASP A 179 -18.27 1.14 -12.53
CA ASP A 179 -17.62 -0.13 -12.88
C ASP A 179 -16.46 -0.51 -11.95
N PHE A 180 -16.21 0.28 -10.86
CA PHE A 180 -15.13 0.04 -9.92
C PHE A 180 -15.07 -1.40 -9.42
N LEU A 181 -16.18 -1.91 -8.88
CA LEU A 181 -16.27 -3.28 -8.35
C LEU A 181 -16.12 -4.35 -9.43
N ASP A 182 -16.63 -4.09 -10.64
CA ASP A 182 -16.52 -5.05 -11.75
C ASP A 182 -15.07 -5.18 -12.25
N ARG A 183 -14.31 -4.08 -12.23
CA ARG A 183 -12.88 -4.08 -12.53
C ARG A 183 -12.03 -4.77 -11.48
N CYS A 184 -12.56 -4.97 -10.27
CA CYS A 184 -11.92 -5.71 -9.18
C CYS A 184 -12.21 -7.22 -9.21
N GLU A 185 -12.85 -7.75 -10.26
CA GLU A 185 -13.15 -9.18 -10.36
C GLU A 185 -11.88 -10.02 -10.30
N GLY A 186 -11.89 -11.06 -9.47
CA GLY A 186 -10.75 -11.96 -9.26
C GLY A 186 -9.79 -11.54 -8.14
N ILE A 187 -10.10 -10.50 -7.37
CA ILE A 187 -9.40 -10.15 -6.13
C ILE A 187 -9.77 -11.18 -5.04
N ASP A 188 -8.76 -11.72 -4.36
CA ASP A 188 -8.94 -12.65 -3.24
C ASP A 188 -9.07 -11.94 -1.89
N LEU A 189 -8.41 -10.79 -1.74
CA LEU A 189 -8.38 -10.01 -0.50
C LEU A 189 -8.47 -8.51 -0.81
N PHE A 190 -9.53 -7.85 -0.36
CA PHE A 190 -9.78 -6.43 -0.55
C PHE A 190 -9.54 -5.64 0.73
N LEU A 191 -8.78 -4.54 0.66
CA LEU A 191 -8.15 -3.88 1.80
C LEU A 191 -8.48 -2.38 1.90
N PRO A 192 -9.75 -1.95 1.89
CA PRO A 192 -10.11 -0.55 1.97
C PRO A 192 -9.93 0.01 3.39
N ASN A 193 -9.90 1.33 3.52
CA ASN A 193 -10.24 2.02 4.75
C ASN A 193 -11.75 2.32 4.83
N VAL A 194 -12.21 2.88 5.95
CA VAL A 194 -13.64 3.19 6.17
C VAL A 194 -14.17 4.20 5.15
N GLU A 195 -13.42 5.25 4.83
CA GLU A 195 -13.86 6.29 3.88
C GLU A 195 -13.97 5.69 2.47
N GLU A 196 -13.01 4.90 2.05
CA GLU A 196 -13.01 4.21 0.77
C GLU A 196 -14.19 3.22 0.67
N ALA A 197 -14.41 2.42 1.71
CA ALA A 197 -15.52 1.47 1.74
C ALA A 197 -16.88 2.16 1.64
N ILE A 198 -17.07 3.28 2.36
CA ILE A 198 -18.27 4.12 2.30
C ILE A 198 -18.45 4.69 0.90
N ALA A 199 -17.40 5.24 0.29
CA ALA A 199 -17.44 5.80 -1.07
C ALA A 199 -17.80 4.73 -2.12
N ILE A 200 -17.18 3.55 -2.05
CA ILE A 200 -17.40 2.45 -3.01
C ILE A 200 -18.80 1.84 -2.88
N THR A 201 -19.30 1.70 -1.66
CA THR A 201 -20.56 0.98 -1.40
C THR A 201 -21.78 1.89 -1.32
N GLY A 202 -21.59 3.18 -1.07
CA GLY A 202 -22.67 4.14 -0.77
C GLY A 202 -23.34 3.89 0.59
N ARG A 203 -22.72 3.10 1.49
CA ARG A 203 -23.21 2.83 2.84
C ARG A 203 -22.54 3.75 3.82
N SER A 204 -23.30 4.33 4.76
CA SER A 204 -22.76 5.24 5.78
C SER A 204 -22.20 4.53 7.02
N ASP A 205 -22.64 3.28 7.27
CA ASP A 205 -22.15 2.47 8.39
C ASP A 205 -21.01 1.54 7.93
N PRO A 206 -19.88 1.48 8.65
CA PRO A 206 -18.74 0.65 8.27
C PRO A 206 -19.06 -0.86 8.23
N THR A 207 -19.97 -1.35 9.07
CA THR A 207 -20.33 -2.76 9.07
C THR A 207 -21.24 -3.13 7.91
N GLU A 208 -22.17 -2.24 7.53
CA GLU A 208 -22.97 -2.39 6.32
C GLU A 208 -22.09 -2.32 5.05
N ALA A 209 -21.10 -1.42 5.02
CA ALA A 209 -20.14 -1.32 3.94
C ALA A 209 -19.30 -2.61 3.83
N LEU A 210 -18.81 -3.13 4.97
CA LEU A 210 -18.08 -4.39 5.02
C LEU A 210 -18.91 -5.56 4.47
N ASP A 211 -20.17 -5.68 4.90
CA ASP A 211 -21.06 -6.75 4.45
C ASP A 211 -21.32 -6.67 2.95
N ARG A 212 -21.53 -5.47 2.42
CA ARG A 212 -21.70 -5.25 1.00
C ARG A 212 -20.47 -5.63 0.17
N LEU A 213 -19.27 -5.32 0.67
CA LEU A 213 -18.02 -5.73 0.04
C LEU A 213 -17.79 -7.25 0.13
N ALA A 214 -18.18 -7.88 1.24
CA ALA A 214 -18.06 -9.32 1.44
C ALA A 214 -19.00 -10.16 0.52
N GLU A 215 -20.00 -9.54 -0.10
CA GLU A 215 -20.79 -10.17 -1.17
C GLU A 215 -20.00 -10.29 -2.48
N ARG A 216 -18.96 -9.48 -2.67
CA ARG A 216 -18.17 -9.39 -3.92
C ARG A 216 -16.79 -10.02 -3.80
N PHE A 217 -16.18 -9.99 -2.61
CA PHE A 217 -14.82 -10.44 -2.39
C PHE A 217 -14.75 -11.62 -1.42
N PRO A 218 -13.89 -12.62 -1.68
CA PRO A 218 -13.69 -13.78 -0.78
C PRO A 218 -13.26 -13.37 0.64
N ALA A 219 -12.45 -12.31 0.76
CA ALA A 219 -12.06 -11.73 2.04
C ALA A 219 -11.93 -10.21 1.92
N VAL A 220 -12.36 -9.51 2.98
CA VAL A 220 -12.26 -8.05 3.11
C VAL A 220 -11.67 -7.73 4.48
N ALA A 221 -10.66 -6.85 4.53
CA ALA A 221 -10.19 -6.26 5.78
C ALA A 221 -10.34 -4.74 5.70
N LEU A 222 -11.20 -4.18 6.54
CA LEU A 222 -11.57 -2.78 6.57
C LEU A 222 -10.76 -2.06 7.66
N LYS A 223 -9.88 -1.16 7.27
CA LYS A 223 -9.04 -0.35 8.16
C LYS A 223 -9.85 0.79 8.77
N ALA A 224 -9.89 0.91 10.10
CA ALA A 224 -10.67 1.92 10.83
C ALA A 224 -9.81 2.86 11.68
N GLY A 225 -8.53 3.04 11.35
CA GLY A 225 -7.60 3.93 12.05
C GLY A 225 -7.52 3.60 13.55
N ALA A 226 -7.77 4.59 14.42
CA ALA A 226 -7.78 4.39 15.86
C ALA A 226 -8.87 3.39 16.34
N GLY A 227 -9.92 3.16 15.55
CA GLY A 227 -10.95 2.15 15.80
C GLY A 227 -10.49 0.71 15.50
N GLY A 228 -9.26 0.53 15.02
CA GLY A 228 -8.72 -0.78 14.69
C GLY A 228 -9.08 -1.26 13.30
N ALA A 229 -9.63 -2.47 13.16
CA ALA A 229 -10.00 -3.02 11.88
C ALA A 229 -11.10 -4.09 11.97
N TYR A 230 -11.83 -4.24 10.88
CA TYR A 230 -12.84 -5.26 10.68
C TYR A 230 -12.37 -6.30 9.65
N PHE A 231 -12.87 -7.52 9.76
CA PHE A 231 -12.60 -8.58 8.79
C PHE A 231 -13.87 -9.34 8.45
N ALA A 232 -14.05 -9.62 7.16
CA ALA A 232 -15.12 -10.44 6.65
C ALA A 232 -14.59 -11.48 5.66
N ALA A 233 -14.91 -12.76 5.86
CA ALA A 233 -14.70 -13.83 4.91
C ALA A 233 -15.70 -14.95 5.14
N ALA A 234 -16.42 -15.40 4.11
CA ALA A 234 -17.52 -16.35 4.26
C ALA A 234 -18.49 -15.94 5.38
N SER A 235 -18.67 -16.79 6.41
CA SER A 235 -19.51 -16.49 7.59
C SER A 235 -18.76 -15.78 8.73
N VAL A 236 -17.46 -15.56 8.59
CA VAL A 236 -16.65 -14.89 9.63
C VAL A 236 -16.89 -13.39 9.57
N ARG A 237 -17.14 -12.77 10.71
CA ARG A 237 -17.18 -11.32 10.94
C ARG A 237 -16.43 -11.03 12.23
N LEU A 238 -15.39 -10.24 12.16
CA LEU A 238 -14.54 -9.89 13.30
C LEU A 238 -14.27 -8.40 13.34
N HIS A 239 -14.06 -7.89 14.53
CA HIS A 239 -13.53 -6.55 14.78
C HIS A 239 -12.48 -6.63 15.88
N GLN A 240 -11.38 -5.90 15.72
CA GLN A 240 -10.36 -5.74 16.75
C GLN A 240 -9.99 -4.27 16.88
N ASN A 241 -9.89 -3.78 18.12
CA ASN A 241 -9.47 -2.41 18.41
C ASN A 241 -7.97 -2.24 18.20
N ALA A 242 -7.56 -1.04 17.79
CA ALA A 242 -6.16 -0.66 17.78
C ALA A 242 -5.66 -0.35 19.20
N PRO A 243 -4.39 -0.63 19.53
CA PRO A 243 -3.80 -0.16 20.76
C PRO A 243 -3.64 1.36 20.74
N THR A 244 -3.71 1.99 21.92
CA THR A 244 -3.38 3.41 22.05
C THR A 244 -1.88 3.59 21.92
N VAL A 245 -1.46 4.36 20.90
CA VAL A 245 -0.06 4.69 20.64
C VAL A 245 0.09 6.19 20.44
N LYS A 246 1.33 6.71 20.58
CA LYS A 246 1.62 8.09 20.22
C LYS A 246 1.68 8.21 18.71
N VAL A 247 0.74 8.92 18.12
CA VAL A 247 0.71 9.20 16.69
C VAL A 247 1.63 10.37 16.36
N VAL A 248 2.56 10.16 15.44
CA VAL A 248 3.47 11.18 14.87
C VAL A 248 3.02 11.51 13.45
N ASP A 249 2.80 10.47 12.62
CA ASP A 249 2.36 10.60 11.23
C ASP A 249 1.56 9.35 10.83
N THR A 250 0.45 9.52 10.14
CA THR A 250 -0.38 8.39 9.68
C THR A 250 -0.07 7.93 8.25
N THR A 251 0.94 8.54 7.61
CA THR A 251 1.38 8.15 6.27
C THR A 251 1.90 6.71 6.27
N GLY A 252 1.42 5.90 5.32
CA GLY A 252 1.83 4.51 5.18
C GLY A 252 1.26 3.52 6.22
N ALA A 253 0.44 3.98 7.16
CA ALA A 253 -0.15 3.09 8.16
C ALA A 253 -1.05 2.00 7.54
N GLY A 254 -1.79 2.34 6.49
CA GLY A 254 -2.58 1.39 5.70
C GLY A 254 -1.71 0.34 5.00
N ASP A 255 -0.61 0.78 4.41
CA ASP A 255 0.33 -0.11 3.70
C ASP A 255 1.05 -1.04 4.67
N ALA A 256 1.45 -0.53 5.83
CA ALA A 256 2.02 -1.34 6.91
C ALA A 256 1.01 -2.37 7.45
N PHE A 257 -0.26 -1.96 7.65
CA PHE A 257 -1.34 -2.87 7.99
C PHE A 257 -1.48 -3.98 6.96
N ASN A 258 -1.49 -3.64 5.66
CA ASN A 258 -1.58 -4.59 4.57
C ASN A 258 -0.43 -5.61 4.61
N ALA A 259 0.81 -5.17 4.90
CA ALA A 259 1.96 -6.05 5.03
C ALA A 259 1.78 -7.10 6.14
N GLY A 260 1.41 -6.67 7.35
CA GLY A 260 1.18 -7.58 8.47
C GLY A 260 0.05 -8.57 8.22
N LEU A 261 -1.09 -8.07 7.72
CA LEU A 261 -2.26 -8.89 7.43
C LEU A 261 -1.97 -9.91 6.32
N ILE A 262 -1.39 -9.50 5.20
CA ILE A 262 -1.04 -10.39 4.07
C ILE A 262 -0.01 -11.44 4.51
N HIS A 263 0.97 -11.06 5.35
CA HIS A 263 1.94 -12.01 5.90
C HIS A 263 1.25 -13.14 6.66
N ALA A 264 0.36 -12.83 7.58
CA ALA A 264 -0.38 -13.80 8.38
C ALA A 264 -1.35 -14.63 7.50
N TRP A 265 -2.08 -13.97 6.60
CA TRP A 265 -3.03 -14.60 5.69
C TRP A 265 -2.37 -15.62 4.76
N LEU A 266 -1.23 -15.28 4.15
CA LEU A 266 -0.45 -16.21 3.33
C LEU A 266 0.18 -17.35 4.14
N GLY A 267 0.38 -17.13 5.45
CA GLY A 267 0.79 -18.16 6.40
C GLY A 267 -0.33 -19.13 6.79
N GLY A 268 -1.59 -18.90 6.34
CA GLY A 268 -2.74 -19.72 6.71
C GLY A 268 -3.23 -19.46 8.14
N ALA A 269 -2.90 -18.29 8.71
CA ALA A 269 -3.35 -17.91 10.05
C ALA A 269 -4.87 -17.67 10.08
N SER A 270 -5.46 -17.77 11.27
CA SER A 270 -6.87 -17.44 11.48
C SER A 270 -7.13 -15.93 11.30
N ALA A 271 -8.38 -15.57 11.02
CA ALA A 271 -8.77 -14.19 10.74
C ALA A 271 -8.42 -13.20 11.89
N ASP A 272 -8.52 -13.64 13.15
CA ASP A 272 -8.14 -12.86 14.32
C ASP A 272 -6.63 -12.59 14.38
N ILE A 273 -5.80 -13.56 13.99
CA ILE A 273 -4.35 -13.39 13.88
C ILE A 273 -4.03 -12.43 12.73
N CYS A 274 -4.68 -12.58 11.57
CA CYS A 274 -4.49 -11.68 10.44
C CYS A 274 -4.77 -10.21 10.81
N LEU A 275 -5.91 -9.95 11.48
CA LEU A 275 -6.24 -8.61 11.95
C LEU A 275 -5.22 -8.07 12.95
N ARG A 276 -4.82 -8.90 13.93
CA ARG A 276 -3.85 -8.52 14.96
C ARG A 276 -2.51 -8.10 14.35
N GLU A 277 -1.98 -8.89 13.42
CA GLU A 277 -0.71 -8.60 12.75
C GLU A 277 -0.81 -7.33 11.87
N GLY A 278 -1.94 -7.15 11.17
CA GLY A 278 -2.19 -5.91 10.42
C GLY A 278 -2.24 -4.68 11.33
N ILE A 279 -3.03 -4.73 12.40
CA ILE A 279 -3.14 -3.64 13.39
C ILE A 279 -1.79 -3.34 14.05
N ALA A 280 -1.01 -4.36 14.39
CA ALA A 280 0.32 -4.18 14.99
C ALA A 280 1.25 -3.40 14.05
N MET A 281 1.31 -3.75 12.77
CA MET A 281 2.15 -3.04 11.80
C MET A 281 1.66 -1.62 11.51
N GLY A 282 0.35 -1.41 11.34
CA GLY A 282 -0.22 -0.07 11.18
C GLY A 282 0.04 0.81 12.40
N SER A 283 -0.09 0.26 13.61
CA SER A 283 0.20 0.97 14.86
C SER A 283 1.69 1.27 15.05
N LEU A 284 2.58 0.42 14.51
CA LEU A 284 4.02 0.70 14.47
C LEU A 284 4.31 1.89 13.55
N ALA A 285 3.74 1.87 12.33
CA ALA A 285 3.99 2.89 11.32
C ALA A 285 3.68 4.31 11.79
N VAL A 286 2.58 4.50 12.49
CA VAL A 286 2.14 5.86 12.93
C VAL A 286 3.06 6.52 13.97
N GLN A 287 4.08 5.84 14.49
CA GLN A 287 4.97 6.34 15.55
C GLN A 287 6.19 7.09 15.03
N ALA A 288 6.38 7.20 13.70
CA ALA A 288 7.44 7.99 13.08
C ALA A 288 6.91 8.76 11.86
N ALA A 289 7.59 9.83 11.48
CA ALA A 289 7.24 10.61 10.29
C ALA A 289 7.78 9.94 9.02
N GLY A 290 6.92 9.78 7.99
CA GLY A 290 7.22 9.13 6.71
C GLY A 290 6.95 7.63 6.72
N GLY A 291 6.36 7.13 5.62
CA GLY A 291 5.72 5.82 5.53
C GLY A 291 6.55 4.61 5.99
N ALA A 292 7.84 4.57 5.70
CA ALA A 292 8.75 3.48 6.11
C ALA A 292 9.82 3.92 7.12
N ALA A 293 9.73 5.11 7.69
CA ALA A 293 10.78 5.77 8.45
C ALA A 293 11.17 5.07 9.76
N ILE A 294 10.26 4.33 10.38
CA ILE A 294 10.51 3.64 11.66
C ILE A 294 11.29 2.33 11.48
N LEU A 295 11.38 1.84 10.23
CA LEU A 295 12.07 0.59 9.96
C LEU A 295 13.58 0.79 10.05
N PRO A 296 14.33 -0.09 10.77
CA PRO A 296 15.77 -0.03 10.80
C PRO A 296 16.34 -0.29 9.39
N SER A 297 17.37 0.48 9.02
CA SER A 297 18.17 0.18 7.84
C SER A 297 18.85 -1.21 8.02
N ARG A 298 18.76 -2.06 7.04
CA ARG A 298 19.38 -3.38 7.01
C ARG A 298 20.75 -3.37 6.34
#